data_6d759a8a4f86c242b56f484863c1c7ec
#
_entry.id   6d759a8a4f86c242b56f484863c1c7ec
#
_cell.length_a   1.000
_cell.length_b   1.000
_cell.length_c   1.000
_cell.angle_alpha   90.00
_cell.angle_beta   90.00
_cell.angle_gamma   90.00
#
_symmetry.space_group_name_H-M   'P 1'
#
loop_
_entity.id
_entity.type
_entity.pdbx_description
1 polymer ?
#
loop_
_entity_poly.entity_id
_entity_poly.type
_entity_poly.pdbx_seq_one_letter_code
_entity_poly.pdbx_strand_id
1 'polypeptide(L)'
;MKFEAVYSNTTIDPPGTIPFIRDNYPEVKIVNPKESFLQLVARKGFPSRQRRFCCEVLKESYGVGKRNLEGMRRDESNNRAGYEPEQCDSRKSMKGACHVLPLVFWTERQIWEYIHKHNLPYMKYYDPPYNFTRHGCVGCPLATKQQMRIEFKTFPRYAINLVKAIKKFMETHPETFWGKNFDNGHEAFYYYINDLSLQDFKFMKTASMFKNDFRRMVNNYLGINE
;
A
#
# COMPACT_ATOMS: atom_id res chain seq x y z
N MET A 1 -20.97 6.06 -23.32
CA MET A 1 -19.67 5.36 -23.51
C MET A 1 -19.78 4.03 -22.79
N LYS A 2 -19.44 2.91 -23.44
CA LYS A 2 -19.40 1.60 -22.75
C LYS A 2 -18.07 1.47 -22.04
N PHE A 3 -18.08 1.13 -20.75
CA PHE A 3 -16.89 0.87 -19.94
C PHE A 3 -17.13 -0.35 -19.03
N GLU A 4 -16.09 -1.01 -18.63
CA GLU A 4 -16.10 -2.06 -17.62
C GLU A 4 -15.48 -1.48 -16.34
N ALA A 5 -16.23 -1.51 -15.23
CA ALA A 5 -15.71 -1.14 -13.92
C ALA A 5 -14.96 -2.33 -13.31
N VAL A 6 -13.72 -2.13 -12.91
CA VAL A 6 -12.85 -3.19 -12.40
C VAL A 6 -12.15 -2.77 -11.13
N TYR A 7 -12.18 -3.63 -10.13
CA TYR A 7 -11.38 -3.53 -8.93
C TYR A 7 -10.29 -4.61 -8.90
N SER A 8 -9.05 -4.20 -8.95
CA SER A 8 -7.90 -5.11 -8.80
C SER A 8 -7.62 -5.35 -7.33
N ASN A 9 -7.96 -6.54 -6.83
CA ASN A 9 -7.74 -6.94 -5.45
C ASN A 9 -6.24 -7.01 -5.14
N THR A 10 -5.76 -6.14 -4.28
CA THR A 10 -4.34 -6.10 -3.88
C THR A 10 -3.99 -7.12 -2.80
N THR A 11 -4.99 -7.76 -2.20
CA THR A 11 -4.86 -8.69 -1.06
C THR A 11 -4.29 -8.07 0.21
N ILE A 12 -4.09 -6.75 0.22
CA ILE A 12 -3.61 -5.98 1.38
C ILE A 12 -4.39 -4.65 1.55
N ASP A 13 -5.52 -4.51 0.91
CA ASP A 13 -6.43 -3.40 1.17
C ASP A 13 -7.09 -3.54 2.56
N PRO A 14 -7.55 -2.45 3.19
CA PRO A 14 -8.22 -2.50 4.49
C PRO A 14 -9.36 -3.52 4.51
N PRO A 15 -9.59 -4.19 5.65
CA PRO A 15 -10.68 -5.15 5.79
C PRO A 15 -12.03 -4.56 5.42
N GLY A 16 -12.89 -5.33 4.76
CA GLY A 16 -14.21 -4.88 4.33
C GLY A 16 -14.25 -4.18 2.97
N THR A 17 -13.12 -3.92 2.31
CA THR A 17 -13.10 -3.29 0.98
C THR A 17 -13.88 -4.10 -0.06
N ILE A 18 -13.67 -5.41 -0.13
CA ILE A 18 -14.39 -6.27 -1.09
C ILE A 18 -15.89 -6.37 -0.78
N PRO A 19 -16.34 -6.63 0.47
CA PRO A 19 -17.74 -6.55 0.82
C PRO A 19 -18.37 -5.20 0.46
N PHE A 20 -17.72 -4.10 0.83
CA PHE A 20 -18.20 -2.76 0.50
C PHE A 20 -18.43 -2.56 -1.00
N ILE A 21 -17.51 -3.01 -1.86
CA ILE A 21 -17.67 -2.93 -3.31
C ILE A 21 -18.84 -3.78 -3.77
N ARG A 22 -18.97 -5.00 -3.29
CA ARG A 22 -20.08 -5.89 -3.67
C ARG A 22 -21.45 -5.38 -3.27
N ASP A 23 -21.53 -4.78 -2.08
CA ASP A 23 -22.80 -4.31 -1.52
C ASP A 23 -23.26 -2.98 -2.17
N ASN A 24 -22.34 -2.11 -2.55
CA ASN A 24 -22.65 -0.78 -3.06
C ASN A 24 -22.45 -0.62 -4.57
N TYR A 25 -21.62 -1.47 -5.19
CA TYR A 25 -21.23 -1.38 -6.61
C TYR A 25 -21.18 -2.79 -7.23
N PRO A 26 -22.31 -3.51 -7.30
CA PRO A 26 -22.34 -4.91 -7.74
C PRO A 26 -21.89 -5.11 -9.20
N GLU A 27 -21.92 -4.05 -10.02
CA GLU A 27 -21.43 -4.05 -11.40
C GLU A 27 -19.90 -4.09 -11.51
N VAL A 28 -19.18 -3.83 -10.42
CA VAL A 28 -17.72 -3.81 -10.42
C VAL A 28 -17.17 -5.23 -10.42
N LYS A 29 -16.44 -5.57 -11.45
CA LYS A 29 -15.74 -6.84 -11.58
C LYS A 29 -14.53 -6.87 -10.64
N ILE A 30 -14.51 -7.81 -9.70
CA ILE A 30 -13.36 -8.03 -8.82
C ILE A 30 -12.39 -9.00 -9.48
N VAL A 31 -11.16 -8.52 -9.73
CA VAL A 31 -10.07 -9.32 -10.29
C VAL A 31 -9.08 -9.68 -9.19
N ASN A 32 -8.93 -10.98 -8.97
CA ASN A 32 -7.96 -11.49 -8.01
C ASN A 32 -6.60 -11.73 -8.68
N PRO A 33 -5.49 -11.38 -8.03
CA PRO A 33 -4.17 -11.66 -8.56
C PRO A 33 -3.84 -13.16 -8.46
N LYS A 34 -2.91 -13.62 -9.30
CA LYS A 34 -2.37 -14.99 -9.22
C LYS A 34 -1.51 -15.20 -7.97
N GLU A 35 -0.88 -14.16 -7.48
CA GLU A 35 0.01 -14.15 -6.33
C GLU A 35 -0.39 -13.03 -5.38
N SER A 36 -0.54 -13.33 -4.09
CA SER A 36 -0.91 -12.33 -3.08
C SER A 36 0.27 -11.40 -2.77
N PHE A 37 -0.02 -10.25 -2.15
CA PHE A 37 1.02 -9.32 -1.69
C PHE A 37 2.03 -9.99 -0.75
N LEU A 38 1.58 -10.85 0.17
CA LEU A 38 2.46 -11.56 1.09
C LEU A 38 3.38 -12.55 0.38
N GLN A 39 2.88 -13.25 -0.66
CA GLN A 39 3.71 -14.12 -1.50
C GLN A 39 4.75 -13.30 -2.28
N LEU A 40 4.35 -12.14 -2.79
CA LEU A 40 5.29 -11.20 -3.44
C LEU A 40 6.40 -10.74 -2.48
N VAL A 41 6.06 -10.39 -1.23
CA VAL A 41 7.06 -10.01 -0.22
C VAL A 41 7.97 -11.18 0.13
N ALA A 42 7.42 -12.38 0.28
CA ALA A 42 8.20 -13.59 0.56
C ALA A 42 9.17 -13.98 -0.58
N ARG A 43 8.95 -13.46 -1.80
CA ARG A 43 9.79 -13.73 -2.97
C ARG A 43 10.69 -12.56 -3.37
N LYS A 44 10.27 -11.31 -3.14
CA LYS A 44 10.96 -10.11 -3.62
C LYS A 44 11.46 -9.17 -2.52
N GLY A 45 11.14 -9.47 -1.25
CA GLY A 45 11.38 -8.59 -0.11
C GLY A 45 10.34 -7.46 -0.03
N PHE A 46 10.56 -6.50 0.87
CA PHE A 46 9.66 -5.34 0.98
C PHE A 46 9.72 -4.44 -0.26
N PRO A 47 8.56 -3.95 -0.73
CA PRO A 47 8.54 -2.93 -1.77
C PRO A 47 9.06 -1.60 -1.22
N SER A 48 9.53 -0.73 -2.13
CA SER A 48 9.95 0.63 -1.81
C SER A 48 9.32 1.63 -2.78
N ARG A 49 9.53 2.92 -2.55
CA ARG A 49 9.09 3.97 -3.49
C ARG A 49 9.66 3.78 -4.89
N GLN A 50 10.89 3.26 -5.00
CA GLN A 50 11.59 3.02 -6.27
C GLN A 50 11.24 1.65 -6.86
N ARG A 51 10.98 0.63 -6.03
CA ARG A 51 10.67 -0.74 -6.44
C ARG A 51 9.21 -1.08 -6.14
N ARG A 52 8.31 -0.60 -7.00
CA ARG A 52 6.85 -0.74 -6.84
C ARG A 52 6.28 -1.98 -7.53
N PHE A 53 6.99 -3.10 -7.48
CA PHE A 53 6.53 -4.35 -8.10
C PHE A 53 5.12 -4.78 -7.67
N CYS A 54 4.68 -4.37 -6.47
CA CYS A 54 3.34 -4.65 -6.00
C CYS A 54 2.27 -3.90 -6.82
N CYS A 55 2.51 -2.64 -7.20
CA CYS A 55 1.58 -1.90 -8.07
C CYS A 55 1.52 -2.55 -9.46
N GLU A 56 2.67 -2.86 -10.04
CA GLU A 56 2.78 -3.47 -11.35
C GLU A 56 2.01 -4.80 -11.42
N VAL A 57 2.20 -5.68 -10.42
CA VAL A 57 1.58 -7.02 -10.42
C VAL A 57 0.12 -6.98 -9.99
N LEU A 58 -0.24 -6.19 -8.95
CA LEU A 58 -1.54 -6.28 -8.30
C LEU A 58 -2.56 -5.25 -8.79
N LYS A 59 -2.12 -4.06 -9.22
CA LYS A 59 -3.02 -2.98 -9.62
C LYS A 59 -3.03 -2.72 -11.12
N GLU A 60 -1.85 -2.57 -11.70
CA GLU A 60 -1.69 -2.08 -13.07
C GLU A 60 -1.86 -3.19 -14.12
N SER A 61 -1.71 -4.46 -13.73
CA SER A 61 -1.71 -5.59 -14.66
C SER A 61 -2.98 -5.72 -15.51
N TYR A 62 -4.13 -5.33 -15.00
CA TYR A 62 -5.39 -5.38 -15.75
C TYR A 62 -5.53 -4.25 -16.80
N GLY A 63 -4.90 -3.10 -16.53
CA GLY A 63 -4.95 -1.90 -17.39
C GLY A 63 -3.94 -1.87 -18.53
N VAL A 64 -3.07 -2.88 -18.63
CA VAL A 64 -2.01 -2.93 -19.65
C VAL A 64 -2.59 -2.91 -21.08
N GLY A 65 -2.09 -1.98 -21.92
CA GLY A 65 -2.51 -1.81 -23.31
C GLY A 65 -3.95 -1.31 -23.48
N LYS A 66 -4.59 -0.83 -22.43
CA LYS A 66 -5.98 -0.36 -22.44
C LYS A 66 -6.07 1.15 -22.22
N ARG A 67 -7.24 1.70 -22.53
CA ARG A 67 -7.62 3.05 -22.14
C ARG A 67 -8.31 2.97 -20.78
N ASN A 68 -7.65 3.48 -19.75
CA ASN A 68 -8.07 3.38 -18.36
C ASN A 68 -8.71 4.68 -17.90
N LEU A 69 -9.92 4.60 -17.35
CA LEU A 69 -10.57 5.72 -16.68
C LEU A 69 -10.21 5.70 -15.20
N GLU A 70 -9.55 6.74 -14.69
CA GLU A 70 -9.02 6.77 -13.33
C GLU A 70 -9.35 8.09 -12.61
N GLY A 71 -9.59 8.00 -11.31
CA GLY A 71 -9.91 9.14 -10.45
C GLY A 71 -8.70 9.93 -9.94
N MET A 72 -7.55 9.87 -10.61
CA MET A 72 -6.35 10.61 -10.21
C MET A 72 -6.53 12.11 -10.37
N ARG A 73 -5.98 12.90 -9.42
CA ARG A 73 -6.13 14.36 -9.38
C ARG A 73 -4.78 15.06 -9.21
N ARG A 74 -4.64 16.26 -9.75
CA ARG A 74 -3.47 17.12 -9.54
C ARG A 74 -3.25 17.47 -8.07
N ASP A 75 -4.35 17.65 -7.32
CA ASP A 75 -4.38 18.00 -5.90
C ASP A 75 -3.75 16.97 -4.97
N GLU A 76 -3.58 15.72 -5.41
CA GLU A 76 -3.09 14.63 -4.55
C GLU A 76 -1.58 14.69 -4.26
N SER A 77 -0.79 15.31 -5.10
CA SER A 77 0.65 15.48 -4.88
C SER A 77 1.32 16.38 -5.92
N ASN A 78 2.47 16.97 -5.56
CA ASN A 78 3.30 17.75 -6.47
C ASN A 78 3.69 16.98 -7.75
N ASN A 79 3.90 15.67 -7.64
CA ASN A 79 4.23 14.84 -8.80
C ASN A 79 3.07 14.69 -9.80
N ARG A 80 1.84 14.96 -9.35
CA ARG A 80 0.63 14.92 -10.20
C ARG A 80 0.20 16.29 -10.68
N ALA A 81 0.85 17.37 -10.24
CA ALA A 81 0.49 18.74 -10.62
C ALA A 81 0.50 18.98 -12.15
N GLY A 82 1.33 18.23 -12.87
CA GLY A 82 1.41 18.29 -14.34
C GLY A 82 0.54 17.29 -15.10
N TYR A 83 -0.37 16.58 -14.44
CA TYR A 83 -1.22 15.59 -15.13
C TYR A 83 -2.24 16.30 -16.05
N GLU A 84 -2.43 15.72 -17.24
CA GLU A 84 -3.41 16.18 -18.20
C GLU A 84 -4.67 15.29 -18.16
N PRO A 85 -5.84 15.80 -18.66
CA PRO A 85 -7.08 15.01 -18.71
C PRO A 85 -6.95 13.66 -19.44
N GLU A 86 -6.04 13.58 -20.38
CA GLU A 86 -5.67 12.34 -21.06
C GLU A 86 -4.16 12.30 -21.27
N GLN A 87 -3.56 11.18 -20.91
CA GLN A 87 -2.12 10.95 -21.10
C GLN A 87 -1.84 9.47 -21.33
N CYS A 88 -0.87 9.16 -22.20
CA CYS A 88 -0.45 7.79 -22.46
C CYS A 88 0.79 7.45 -21.60
N ASP A 89 0.83 6.22 -21.12
CA ASP A 89 1.92 5.71 -20.29
C ASP A 89 3.12 5.31 -21.17
N SER A 90 4.25 5.93 -20.93
CA SER A 90 5.50 5.67 -21.67
C SER A 90 6.24 4.41 -21.20
N ARG A 91 5.82 3.81 -20.08
CA ARG A 91 6.45 2.59 -19.55
C ARG A 91 6.22 1.40 -20.47
N LYS A 92 7.28 0.68 -20.83
CA LYS A 92 7.18 -0.54 -21.67
C LYS A 92 6.24 -1.59 -21.07
N SER A 93 6.18 -1.70 -19.74
CA SER A 93 5.28 -2.60 -19.02
C SER A 93 3.79 -2.32 -19.28
N MET A 94 3.44 -1.07 -19.57
CA MET A 94 2.05 -0.66 -19.83
C MET A 94 1.62 -0.79 -21.30
N LYS A 95 2.52 -1.11 -22.20
CA LYS A 95 2.25 -1.39 -23.63
C LYS A 95 1.36 -0.33 -24.30
N GLY A 96 1.63 0.94 -24.06
CA GLY A 96 0.88 2.05 -24.63
C GLY A 96 -0.50 2.28 -24.02
N ALA A 97 -0.73 1.83 -22.78
CA ALA A 97 -1.96 2.16 -22.06
C ALA A 97 -2.12 3.68 -21.94
N CYS A 98 -3.35 4.18 -22.10
CA CYS A 98 -3.69 5.58 -21.89
C CYS A 98 -4.59 5.75 -20.69
N HIS A 99 -4.39 6.84 -19.94
CA HIS A 99 -5.15 7.20 -18.75
C HIS A 99 -6.03 8.40 -19.06
N VAL A 100 -7.32 8.26 -18.82
CA VAL A 100 -8.32 9.34 -18.91
C VAL A 100 -8.70 9.73 -17.51
N LEU A 101 -8.48 10.99 -17.16
CA LEU A 101 -8.56 11.52 -15.80
C LEU A 101 -9.67 12.56 -15.68
N PRO A 102 -10.95 12.16 -15.59
CA PRO A 102 -12.08 13.12 -15.59
C PRO A 102 -12.10 14.03 -14.37
N LEU A 103 -11.45 13.64 -13.28
CA LEU A 103 -11.41 14.39 -12.03
C LEU A 103 -10.07 15.12 -11.82
N VAL A 104 -9.22 15.22 -12.85
CA VAL A 104 -7.83 15.72 -12.73
C VAL A 104 -7.71 17.10 -12.09
N PHE A 105 -8.69 17.99 -12.32
CA PHE A 105 -8.71 19.35 -11.78
C PHE A 105 -9.50 19.49 -10.47
N TRP A 106 -10.11 18.41 -9.98
CA TRP A 106 -10.90 18.46 -8.75
C TRP A 106 -10.01 18.49 -7.52
N THR A 107 -10.38 19.32 -6.56
CA THR A 107 -9.78 19.34 -5.23
C THR A 107 -10.39 18.26 -4.34
N GLU A 108 -9.69 17.89 -3.26
CA GLU A 108 -10.22 16.97 -2.26
C GLU A 108 -11.55 17.46 -1.68
N ARG A 109 -11.67 18.78 -1.41
CA ARG A 109 -12.90 19.40 -0.94
C ARG A 109 -14.07 19.15 -1.90
N GLN A 110 -13.87 19.39 -3.20
CA GLN A 110 -14.91 19.15 -4.21
C GLN A 110 -15.36 17.69 -4.30
N ILE A 111 -14.42 16.74 -4.11
CA ILE A 111 -14.75 15.32 -4.04
C ILE A 111 -15.69 15.04 -2.87
N TRP A 112 -15.38 15.54 -1.67
CA TRP A 112 -16.21 15.33 -0.49
C TRP A 112 -17.57 16.04 -0.60
N GLU A 113 -17.61 17.26 -1.10
CA GLU A 113 -18.85 17.98 -1.41
C GLU A 113 -19.75 17.18 -2.36
N TYR A 114 -19.17 16.58 -3.40
CA TYR A 114 -19.89 15.76 -4.35
C TYR A 114 -20.43 14.47 -3.71
N ILE A 115 -19.60 13.75 -2.95
CA ILE A 115 -19.98 12.53 -2.22
C ILE A 115 -21.17 12.81 -1.31
N HIS A 116 -21.10 13.86 -0.48
CA HIS A 116 -22.17 14.20 0.45
C HIS A 116 -23.44 14.71 -0.25
N LYS A 117 -23.29 15.55 -1.27
CA LYS A 117 -24.42 16.06 -2.05
C LYS A 117 -25.25 14.94 -2.70
N HIS A 118 -24.56 13.88 -3.15
CA HIS A 118 -25.22 12.77 -3.86
C HIS A 118 -25.42 11.53 -2.97
N ASN A 119 -25.14 11.63 -1.66
CA ASN A 119 -25.25 10.52 -0.70
C ASN A 119 -24.52 9.25 -1.19
N LEU A 120 -23.34 9.43 -1.78
CA LEU A 120 -22.57 8.29 -2.29
C LEU A 120 -21.95 7.52 -1.11
N PRO A 121 -22.00 6.16 -1.12
CA PRO A 121 -21.36 5.37 -0.10
C PRO A 121 -19.84 5.49 -0.18
N TYR A 122 -19.19 5.56 0.96
CA TYR A 122 -17.73 5.57 1.10
C TYR A 122 -17.27 4.69 2.26
N MET A 123 -16.00 4.35 2.30
CA MET A 123 -15.46 3.47 3.32
C MET A 123 -15.40 4.16 4.68
N LYS A 124 -15.87 3.48 5.73
CA LYS A 124 -15.87 3.94 7.12
C LYS A 124 -14.51 4.39 7.68
N TYR A 125 -13.42 4.06 7.02
CA TYR A 125 -12.08 4.42 7.48
C TYR A 125 -11.74 5.90 7.34
N TYR A 126 -12.54 6.65 6.62
CA TYR A 126 -12.46 8.11 6.59
C TYR A 126 -13.03 8.76 7.85
N ASP A 127 -13.95 8.08 8.54
CA ASP A 127 -14.64 8.59 9.72
C ASP A 127 -13.91 8.21 11.04
N PRO A 128 -14.24 8.89 12.17
CA PRO A 128 -13.78 8.47 13.48
C PRO A 128 -14.17 7.01 13.79
N PRO A 129 -13.36 6.26 14.51
CA PRO A 129 -12.09 6.67 15.13
C PRO A 129 -10.86 6.60 14.21
N TYR A 130 -11.02 6.20 12.95
CA TYR A 130 -9.90 5.91 12.04
C TYR A 130 -9.28 7.17 11.43
N ASN A 131 -10.11 8.08 10.92
CA ASN A 131 -9.72 9.35 10.29
C ASN A 131 -8.58 9.19 9.25
N PHE A 132 -8.67 8.18 8.39
CA PHE A 132 -7.69 7.98 7.34
C PHE A 132 -7.83 9.07 6.27
N THR A 133 -6.71 9.63 5.86
CA THR A 133 -6.68 10.62 4.78
C THR A 133 -6.86 10.00 3.39
N ARG A 134 -6.67 8.69 3.29
CA ARG A 134 -6.83 7.95 2.03
C ARG A 134 -7.18 6.49 2.28
N HIS A 135 -7.99 5.92 1.40
CA HIS A 135 -8.20 4.49 1.32
C HIS A 135 -7.23 3.88 0.31
N GLY A 136 -6.44 2.89 0.72
CA GLY A 136 -5.45 2.23 -0.14
C GLY A 136 -4.81 1.05 0.55
N CYS A 137 -3.81 0.44 -0.09
CA CYS A 137 -3.08 -0.70 0.49
C CYS A 137 -2.51 -0.38 1.86
N VAL A 138 -2.74 -1.24 2.84
CA VAL A 138 -2.17 -1.13 4.20
C VAL A 138 -0.64 -1.23 4.12
N GLY A 139 0.05 -0.25 4.70
CA GLY A 139 1.51 -0.19 4.69
C GLY A 139 2.12 0.13 3.31
N CYS A 140 1.40 0.87 2.47
CA CYS A 140 1.88 1.27 1.15
C CYS A 140 3.19 2.06 1.24
N PRO A 141 4.27 1.69 0.50
CA PRO A 141 5.55 2.41 0.55
C PRO A 141 5.47 3.85 0.00
N LEU A 142 4.38 4.20 -0.69
CA LEU A 142 4.12 5.57 -1.15
C LEU A 142 3.49 6.45 -0.06
N ALA A 143 2.93 5.86 0.98
CA ALA A 143 2.46 6.59 2.15
C ALA A 143 3.63 7.13 2.99
N THR A 144 3.33 8.06 3.90
CA THR A 144 4.30 8.47 4.93
C THR A 144 4.52 7.33 5.91
N LYS A 145 5.69 7.29 6.56
CA LYS A 145 5.94 6.29 7.61
C LYS A 145 4.95 6.42 8.77
N GLN A 146 4.54 7.63 9.10
CA GLN A 146 3.51 7.87 10.10
C GLN A 146 2.18 7.20 9.71
N GLN A 147 1.73 7.38 8.46
CA GLN A 147 0.52 6.73 7.97
C GLN A 147 0.64 5.20 7.97
N MET A 148 1.77 4.66 7.51
CA MET A 148 2.04 3.22 7.56
C MET A 148 1.91 2.68 8.99
N ARG A 149 2.47 3.39 9.97
CA ARG A 149 2.39 3.00 11.38
C ARG A 149 0.95 3.00 11.89
N ILE A 150 0.16 4.04 11.58
CA ILE A 150 -1.26 4.12 11.95
C ILE A 150 -2.03 2.93 11.36
N GLU A 151 -1.82 2.63 10.07
CA GLU A 151 -2.48 1.54 9.37
C GLU A 151 -2.14 0.17 9.99
N PHE A 152 -0.86 -0.10 10.28
CA PHE A 152 -0.47 -1.36 10.91
C PHE A 152 -0.95 -1.49 12.37
N LYS A 153 -1.02 -0.38 13.12
CA LYS A 153 -1.63 -0.39 14.45
C LYS A 153 -3.14 -0.68 14.38
N THR A 154 -3.82 -0.14 13.37
CA THR A 154 -5.24 -0.39 13.13
C THR A 154 -5.49 -1.83 12.66
N PHE A 155 -4.58 -2.39 11.86
CA PHE A 155 -4.70 -3.71 11.26
C PHE A 155 -3.49 -4.61 11.60
N PRO A 156 -3.29 -4.99 12.87
CA PRO A 156 -2.06 -5.66 13.32
C PRO A 156 -1.82 -7.01 12.64
N ARG A 157 -2.87 -7.71 12.20
CA ARG A 157 -2.72 -8.99 11.46
C ARG A 157 -1.92 -8.84 10.17
N TYR A 158 -1.99 -7.69 9.49
CA TYR A 158 -1.17 -7.45 8.29
C TYR A 158 0.31 -7.32 8.65
N ALA A 159 0.64 -6.62 9.75
CA ALA A 159 2.00 -6.50 10.24
C ALA A 159 2.60 -7.87 10.60
N ILE A 160 1.87 -8.70 11.36
CA ILE A 160 2.29 -10.06 11.74
C ILE A 160 2.59 -10.91 10.50
N ASN A 161 1.70 -10.86 9.52
CA ASN A 161 1.88 -11.64 8.29
C ASN A 161 3.05 -11.11 7.45
N LEU A 162 3.29 -9.80 7.44
CA LEU A 162 4.46 -9.21 6.79
C LEU A 162 5.78 -9.60 7.45
N VAL A 163 5.81 -9.64 8.80
CA VAL A 163 6.98 -10.16 9.53
C VAL A 163 7.30 -11.60 9.12
N LYS A 164 6.27 -12.45 8.99
CA LYS A 164 6.45 -13.83 8.52
C LYS A 164 6.94 -13.90 7.07
N ALA A 165 6.37 -13.07 6.20
CA ALA A 165 6.73 -13.04 4.78
C ALA A 165 8.17 -12.58 4.55
N ILE A 166 8.61 -11.50 5.24
CA ILE A 166 9.98 -11.01 5.11
C ILE A 166 10.99 -11.97 5.73
N LYS A 167 10.65 -12.63 6.85
CA LYS A 167 11.47 -13.68 7.42
C LYS A 167 11.75 -14.78 6.38
N LYS A 168 10.72 -15.29 5.71
CA LYS A 168 10.86 -16.28 4.65
C LYS A 168 11.75 -15.80 3.51
N PHE A 169 11.60 -14.53 3.09
CA PHE A 169 12.48 -13.94 2.08
C PHE A 169 13.95 -13.92 2.51
N MET A 170 14.23 -13.50 3.74
CA MET A 170 15.60 -13.44 4.27
C MET A 170 16.25 -14.83 4.37
N GLU A 171 15.50 -15.85 4.75
CA GLU A 171 15.97 -17.23 4.81
C GLU A 171 16.34 -17.78 3.43
N THR A 172 15.61 -17.39 2.39
CA THR A 172 15.84 -17.84 1.00
C THR A 172 16.81 -16.97 0.22
N HIS A 173 17.08 -15.74 0.66
CA HIS A 173 17.92 -14.75 -0.01
C HIS A 173 18.86 -14.05 1.00
N PRO A 174 19.74 -14.79 1.69
CA PRO A 174 20.61 -14.23 2.74
C PRO A 174 21.61 -13.20 2.19
N GLU A 175 21.92 -13.23 0.89
CA GLU A 175 22.85 -12.32 0.19
C GLU A 175 22.25 -10.93 -0.06
N THR A 176 20.94 -10.74 0.11
CA THR A 176 20.27 -9.49 -0.16
C THR A 176 20.45 -8.45 0.95
N PHE A 177 20.03 -7.21 0.68
CA PHE A 177 20.01 -6.16 1.71
C PHE A 177 19.30 -6.60 3.00
N TRP A 178 18.14 -7.25 2.87
CA TRP A 178 17.36 -7.71 4.03
C TRP A 178 18.04 -8.85 4.78
N GLY A 179 18.59 -9.83 4.08
CA GLY A 179 19.28 -10.95 4.70
C GLY A 179 20.60 -10.56 5.39
N LYS A 180 21.36 -9.60 4.81
CA LYS A 180 22.65 -9.15 5.35
C LYS A 180 22.56 -8.23 6.55
N ASN A 181 21.48 -7.47 6.71
CA ASN A 181 21.43 -6.39 7.69
C ASN A 181 20.50 -6.65 8.87
N PHE A 182 19.66 -7.68 8.81
CA PHE A 182 18.67 -7.98 9.86
C PHE A 182 18.72 -9.45 10.23
N ASP A 183 18.67 -9.76 11.53
CA ASP A 183 18.75 -11.13 12.03
C ASP A 183 17.40 -11.87 11.96
N ASN A 184 16.31 -11.12 11.95
CA ASN A 184 14.96 -11.68 11.96
C ASN A 184 13.93 -10.74 11.33
N GLY A 185 12.74 -11.28 11.07
CA GLY A 185 11.66 -10.53 10.43
C GLY A 185 11.14 -9.34 11.23
N HIS A 186 11.24 -9.33 12.56
CA HIS A 186 10.79 -8.20 13.38
C HIS A 186 11.77 -7.02 13.25
N GLU A 187 13.07 -7.27 13.20
CA GLU A 187 14.07 -6.24 12.91
C GLU A 187 13.84 -5.60 11.54
N ALA A 188 13.68 -6.45 10.51
CA ALA A 188 13.42 -5.97 9.15
C ALA A 188 12.11 -5.16 9.08
N PHE A 189 11.04 -5.63 9.72
CA PHE A 189 9.78 -4.92 9.76
C PHE A 189 9.88 -3.61 10.54
N TYR A 190 10.52 -3.60 11.70
CA TYR A 190 10.74 -2.39 12.50
C TYR A 190 11.48 -1.33 11.68
N TYR A 191 12.56 -1.72 11.01
CA TYR A 191 13.29 -0.83 10.11
C TYR A 191 12.40 -0.32 8.95
N TYR A 192 11.61 -1.21 8.35
CA TYR A 192 10.74 -0.86 7.23
C TYR A 192 9.70 0.21 7.55
N ILE A 193 9.12 0.18 8.76
CA ILE A 193 8.06 1.12 9.16
C ILE A 193 8.57 2.42 9.80
N ASN A 194 9.87 2.51 10.10
CA ASN A 194 10.47 3.68 10.72
C ASN A 194 11.40 4.42 9.75
N ASP A 195 11.57 5.73 9.98
CA ASP A 195 12.49 6.58 9.23
C ASP A 195 13.88 6.53 9.85
N LEU A 196 14.49 5.35 9.81
CA LEU A 196 15.85 5.15 10.32
C LEU A 196 16.82 4.96 9.15
N SER A 197 18.01 5.58 9.26
CA SER A 197 19.11 5.16 8.42
C SER A 197 19.60 3.78 8.88
N LEU A 198 20.26 3.03 7.98
CA LEU A 198 20.84 1.74 8.35
C LEU A 198 21.89 1.90 9.45
N GLN A 199 22.60 3.03 9.46
CA GLN A 199 23.61 3.35 10.48
C GLN A 199 22.95 3.56 11.85
N ASP A 200 21.86 4.34 11.90
CA ASP A 200 21.12 4.57 13.16
C ASP A 200 20.50 3.29 13.68
N PHE A 201 19.95 2.46 12.80
CA PHE A 201 19.42 1.16 13.18
C PHE A 201 20.51 0.25 13.79
N LYS A 202 21.68 0.16 13.14
CA LYS A 202 22.82 -0.64 13.64
C LYS A 202 23.32 -0.09 14.97
N PHE A 203 23.43 1.23 15.11
CA PHE A 203 23.80 1.87 16.38
C PHE A 203 22.79 1.54 17.49
N MET A 204 21.50 1.70 17.22
CA MET A 204 20.44 1.36 18.18
C MET A 204 20.49 -0.12 18.58
N LYS A 205 20.80 -1.04 17.65
CA LYS A 205 20.93 -2.47 17.90
C LYS A 205 22.12 -2.79 18.82
N THR A 206 23.23 -2.07 18.70
CA THR A 206 24.49 -2.34 19.44
C THR A 206 24.64 -1.51 20.72
N ALA A 207 24.08 -0.30 20.78
CA ALA A 207 24.28 0.65 21.89
C ALA A 207 23.42 0.35 23.13
N SER A 208 22.45 -0.55 23.02
CA SER A 208 21.64 -0.95 24.17
C SER A 208 22.37 -1.95 25.04
N MET A 209 22.59 -1.62 26.33
CA MET A 209 23.11 -2.54 27.36
C MET A 209 22.17 -3.75 27.56
N PHE A 210 20.91 -3.62 27.16
CA PHE A 210 19.92 -4.70 27.02
C PHE A 210 19.67 -4.88 25.53
N LYS A 211 19.95 -6.06 24.98
CA LYS A 211 19.63 -6.37 23.58
C LYS A 211 18.20 -5.90 23.28
N ASN A 212 18.05 -4.93 22.40
CA ASN A 212 16.73 -4.43 22.00
C ASN A 212 15.91 -5.61 21.47
N ASP A 213 14.88 -5.99 22.19
CA ASP A 213 13.95 -7.01 21.77
C ASP A 213 12.97 -6.40 20.73
N PHE A 214 13.37 -6.43 19.48
CA PHE A 214 12.56 -5.90 18.38
C PHE A 214 11.22 -6.62 18.26
N ARG A 215 11.12 -7.88 18.67
CA ARG A 215 9.84 -8.59 18.74
C ARG A 215 8.92 -7.91 19.73
N ARG A 216 9.39 -7.68 20.94
CA ARG A 216 8.64 -6.97 21.99
C ARG A 216 8.30 -5.55 21.56
N MET A 217 9.24 -4.82 20.95
CA MET A 217 9.00 -3.46 20.45
C MET A 217 7.89 -3.44 19.40
N VAL A 218 7.89 -4.36 18.45
CA VAL A 218 6.86 -4.48 17.42
C VAL A 218 5.53 -4.91 18.04
N ASN A 219 5.51 -5.90 18.92
CA ASN A 219 4.29 -6.38 19.59
C ASN A 219 3.65 -5.27 20.42
N ASN A 220 4.44 -4.57 21.26
CA ASN A 220 3.96 -3.44 22.05
C ASN A 220 3.38 -2.33 21.16
N TYR A 221 4.07 -2.02 20.05
CA TYR A 221 3.60 -1.05 19.08
C TYR A 221 2.25 -1.45 18.46
N LEU A 222 2.07 -2.72 18.13
CA LEU A 222 0.84 -3.25 17.53
C LEU A 222 -0.28 -3.50 18.58
N GLY A 223 0.01 -3.34 19.88
CA GLY A 223 -0.94 -3.65 20.95
C GLY A 223 -1.25 -5.15 21.07
N ILE A 224 -0.30 -6.00 20.71
CA ILE A 224 -0.41 -7.46 20.79
C ILE A 224 0.24 -7.89 22.10
N ASN A 225 -0.57 -8.41 23.01
CA ASN A 225 -0.06 -9.06 24.24
C ASN A 225 0.57 -10.41 23.82
N GLU A 226 1.73 -10.73 24.41
CA GLU A 226 2.39 -12.02 24.24
C GLU A 226 1.58 -13.18 24.83
#